data_3b43572e6bb23cf7202aecefa714e288
#
_entry.id   3b43572e6bb23cf7202aecefa714e288
#
_cell.length_a   1.000
_cell.length_b   1.000
_cell.length_c   1.000
_cell.angle_alpha   90.00
_cell.angle_beta   90.00
_cell.angle_gamma   90.00
#
_symmetry.space_group_name_H-M   'P 1'
#
loop_
_entity.id
_entity.type
_entity.pdbx_description
1 polymer ?
#
loop_
_entity_poly.entity_id
_entity_poly.type
_entity_poly.pdbx_seq_one_letter_code
_entity_poly.pdbx_strand_id
1 'polypeptide(L)'
;MRMKVLYHDSCFDGAASAAVFSRFYADKIHPGAELEHEGLFHKAGGQPIDEAVFTGDENAIVDFRYSQSPKLTWWFDHHVSAFQQPGDEEHFRRDSTGRKFHDGTRKSCTCFIADVVKDRFGYALPETMKELLHWAEIVDGALFESPRQAVELAEPALQLMTVLEANRDPKLIPQLIRELQAQPLAEVVRQPHVADPLRPLLERHRANIELVRKKAKLEKGVVFFDVADEGLDSMNKFIAYSLYPEARYVIWVGRSDKRCKISLGSNPWRPETRTHNLAQIAERYGGGGHPVVGAASFSAAELDRARKAAAEIVAELRAG
;
A
#
# COMPACT_ATOMS: atom_id res chain seq x y z
N MET A 1 -19.30 -24.89 5.06
CA MET A 1 -18.49 -24.26 3.98
C MET A 1 -17.50 -23.33 4.62
N ARG A 2 -16.20 -23.59 4.43
CA ARG A 2 -15.11 -22.77 4.94
C ARG A 2 -14.48 -22.04 3.78
N MET A 3 -14.52 -20.68 3.82
CA MET A 3 -13.89 -19.80 2.85
C MET A 3 -12.61 -19.25 3.44
N LYS A 4 -11.47 -19.49 2.80
CA LYS A 4 -10.18 -18.90 3.13
C LYS A 4 -9.95 -17.67 2.26
N VAL A 5 -9.83 -16.49 2.87
CA VAL A 5 -9.57 -15.24 2.19
C VAL A 5 -8.10 -14.84 2.44
N LEU A 6 -7.32 -14.89 1.38
CA LEU A 6 -5.92 -14.46 1.35
C LEU A 6 -5.88 -13.02 0.83
N TYR A 7 -5.15 -12.14 1.52
CA TYR A 7 -5.13 -10.71 1.19
C TYR A 7 -3.71 -10.13 1.28
N HIS A 8 -3.47 -8.99 0.64
CA HIS A 8 -2.22 -8.24 0.77
C HIS A 8 -2.09 -7.74 2.21
N ASP A 9 -1.11 -8.28 2.94
CA ASP A 9 -0.91 -7.97 4.37
C ASP A 9 -0.30 -6.57 4.56
N SER A 10 -0.56 -6.01 5.73
CA SER A 10 -0.06 -4.69 6.13
C SER A 10 -0.42 -3.56 5.14
N CYS A 11 -1.47 -3.75 4.37
CA CYS A 11 -2.02 -2.81 3.38
C CYS A 11 -3.46 -2.45 3.74
N PHE A 12 -3.82 -1.17 3.61
CA PHE A 12 -5.19 -0.71 3.85
C PHE A 12 -6.14 -1.28 2.79
N ASP A 13 -5.76 -1.24 1.51
CA ASP A 13 -6.58 -1.77 0.42
C ASP A 13 -6.73 -3.29 0.53
N GLY A 14 -5.68 -4.01 0.93
CA GLY A 14 -5.76 -5.46 1.17
C GLY A 14 -6.76 -5.83 2.27
N ALA A 15 -6.72 -5.14 3.41
CA ALA A 15 -7.66 -5.37 4.52
C ALA A 15 -9.10 -4.98 4.13
N ALA A 16 -9.28 -3.84 3.45
CA ALA A 16 -10.58 -3.37 2.97
C ALA A 16 -11.16 -4.29 1.89
N SER A 17 -10.33 -4.75 0.95
CA SER A 17 -10.69 -5.73 -0.07
C SER A 17 -11.17 -7.04 0.54
N ALA A 18 -10.45 -7.54 1.55
CA ALA A 18 -10.87 -8.74 2.27
C ALA A 18 -12.20 -8.55 3.01
N ALA A 19 -12.45 -7.37 3.61
CA ALA A 19 -13.70 -7.06 4.28
C ALA A 19 -14.88 -7.00 3.28
N VAL A 20 -14.69 -6.31 2.15
CA VAL A 20 -15.72 -6.19 1.10
C VAL A 20 -16.04 -7.54 0.46
N PHE A 21 -15.01 -8.33 0.10
CA PHE A 21 -15.21 -9.66 -0.44
C PHE A 21 -15.92 -10.59 0.56
N SER A 22 -15.46 -10.58 1.81
CA SER A 22 -16.05 -11.42 2.88
C SER A 22 -17.52 -11.10 3.10
N ARG A 23 -17.88 -9.82 3.12
CA ARG A 23 -19.27 -9.37 3.24
C ARG A 23 -20.14 -9.85 2.08
N PHE A 24 -19.66 -9.64 0.85
CA PHE A 24 -20.34 -10.14 -0.35
C PHE A 24 -20.53 -11.66 -0.32
N TYR A 25 -19.47 -12.40 0.03
CA TYR A 25 -19.51 -13.86 0.03
C TYR A 25 -20.51 -14.41 1.04
N ALA A 26 -20.49 -13.86 2.27
CA ALA A 26 -21.41 -14.26 3.34
C ALA A 26 -22.86 -13.89 3.06
N ASP A 27 -23.12 -12.75 2.44
CA ASP A 27 -24.50 -12.29 2.19
C ASP A 27 -25.11 -12.92 0.92
N LYS A 28 -24.30 -13.14 -0.13
CA LYS A 28 -24.84 -13.46 -1.46
C LYS A 28 -24.50 -14.87 -1.95
N ILE A 29 -23.31 -15.38 -1.61
CA ILE A 29 -22.83 -16.65 -2.17
C ILE A 29 -23.13 -17.81 -1.22
N HIS A 30 -22.64 -17.72 0.02
CA HIS A 30 -22.85 -18.77 1.03
C HIS A 30 -23.19 -18.16 2.39
N PRO A 31 -24.48 -17.89 2.66
CA PRO A 31 -24.91 -17.48 3.99
C PRO A 31 -24.51 -18.50 5.06
N GLY A 32 -23.85 -18.03 6.11
CA GLY A 32 -23.35 -18.89 7.20
C GLY A 32 -22.00 -19.57 6.91
N ALA A 33 -21.28 -19.18 5.86
CA ALA A 33 -19.91 -19.63 5.65
C ALA A 33 -18.99 -19.19 6.80
N GLU A 34 -18.09 -20.08 7.20
CA GLU A 34 -16.98 -19.75 8.09
C GLU A 34 -15.88 -19.07 7.29
N LEU A 35 -15.53 -17.84 7.70
CA LEU A 35 -14.55 -17.00 7.01
C LEU A 35 -13.24 -16.99 7.78
N GLU A 36 -12.17 -17.47 7.17
CA GLU A 36 -10.81 -17.38 7.66
C GLU A 36 -9.99 -16.38 6.83
N HIS A 37 -9.17 -15.57 7.48
CA HIS A 37 -8.35 -14.54 6.83
C HIS A 37 -6.88 -14.77 7.11
N GLU A 38 -6.03 -14.66 6.06
CA GLU A 38 -4.57 -14.79 6.19
C GLU A 38 -3.87 -13.81 5.24
N GLY A 39 -2.89 -13.07 5.78
CA GLY A 39 -2.11 -12.10 5.02
C GLY A 39 -1.03 -12.74 4.17
N LEU A 40 -0.88 -12.23 2.95
CA LEU A 40 0.19 -12.57 2.02
C LEU A 40 1.20 -11.43 1.94
N PHE A 41 2.47 -11.78 1.90
CA PHE A 41 3.58 -10.83 1.74
C PHE A 41 4.32 -11.07 0.42
N HIS A 42 4.83 -9.99 -0.18
CA HIS A 42 5.76 -10.11 -1.29
C HIS A 42 7.09 -10.69 -0.82
N LYS A 43 7.45 -11.86 -1.36
CA LYS A 43 8.74 -12.49 -1.13
C LYS A 43 9.75 -12.06 -2.20
N ALA A 44 10.99 -11.83 -1.79
CA ALA A 44 12.07 -11.54 -2.73
C ALA A 44 12.20 -12.66 -3.79
N GLY A 45 12.46 -12.26 -5.04
CA GLY A 45 12.61 -13.22 -6.15
C GLY A 45 11.30 -13.76 -6.73
N GLY A 46 10.13 -13.17 -6.35
CA GLY A 46 8.85 -13.51 -6.99
C GLY A 46 8.41 -14.97 -6.83
N GLN A 47 8.79 -15.64 -5.73
CA GLN A 47 8.43 -17.04 -5.47
C GLN A 47 6.91 -17.28 -5.58
N PRO A 48 6.45 -18.41 -6.13
CA PRO A 48 5.03 -18.75 -6.15
C PRO A 48 4.37 -18.68 -4.76
N ILE A 49 3.06 -18.49 -4.73
CA ILE A 49 2.28 -18.59 -3.49
C ILE A 49 2.30 -20.05 -3.05
N ASP A 50 2.60 -20.30 -1.78
CA ASP A 50 2.66 -21.64 -1.22
C ASP A 50 1.28 -22.31 -1.26
N GLU A 51 1.21 -23.52 -1.79
CA GLU A 51 -0.02 -24.32 -1.84
C GLU A 51 -0.62 -24.63 -0.46
N ALA A 52 0.21 -24.59 0.58
CA ALA A 52 -0.21 -24.85 1.97
C ALA A 52 -1.15 -23.77 2.53
N VAL A 53 -1.19 -22.56 1.95
CA VAL A 53 -2.10 -21.49 2.42
C VAL A 53 -3.55 -21.69 1.98
N PHE A 54 -3.80 -22.50 0.94
CA PHE A 54 -5.14 -22.79 0.43
C PHE A 54 -5.81 -23.90 1.22
N THR A 55 -6.32 -23.56 2.39
CA THR A 55 -6.87 -24.50 3.39
C THR A 55 -8.40 -24.54 3.46
N GLY A 56 -9.10 -23.62 2.76
CA GLY A 56 -10.55 -23.57 2.70
C GLY A 56 -11.18 -24.65 1.79
N ASP A 57 -12.47 -24.85 1.93
CA ASP A 57 -13.28 -25.58 0.93
C ASP A 57 -13.33 -24.75 -0.38
N GLU A 58 -13.42 -23.42 -0.26
CA GLU A 58 -13.13 -22.42 -1.30
C GLU A 58 -12.04 -21.46 -0.80
N ASN A 59 -11.24 -20.91 -1.74
CA ASN A 59 -10.16 -19.99 -1.41
C ASN A 59 -10.21 -18.77 -2.33
N ALA A 60 -10.07 -17.59 -1.73
CA ALA A 60 -9.98 -16.32 -2.44
C ALA A 60 -8.61 -15.67 -2.26
N ILE A 61 -8.12 -15.00 -3.29
CA ILE A 61 -7.04 -14.02 -3.16
C ILE A 61 -7.61 -12.66 -3.55
N VAL A 62 -7.40 -11.64 -2.74
CA VAL A 62 -7.80 -10.25 -3.01
C VAL A 62 -6.63 -9.31 -2.83
N ASP A 63 -6.49 -8.32 -3.72
CA ASP A 63 -5.44 -7.31 -3.71
C ASP A 63 -4.02 -7.90 -3.73
N PHE A 64 -3.87 -9.06 -4.34
CA PHE A 64 -2.57 -9.71 -4.43
C PHE A 64 -2.46 -10.51 -5.74
N ARG A 65 -1.20 -10.73 -6.15
CA ARG A 65 -0.87 -11.40 -7.41
C ARG A 65 -1.59 -12.73 -7.63
N TYR A 66 -1.71 -13.11 -8.89
CA TYR A 66 -2.35 -14.33 -9.35
C TYR A 66 -1.62 -15.60 -8.87
N SER A 67 -2.38 -16.70 -8.75
CA SER A 67 -1.86 -18.04 -8.57
C SER A 67 -2.56 -19.02 -9.50
N GLN A 68 -1.79 -19.93 -10.12
CA GLN A 68 -2.29 -21.01 -10.96
C GLN A 68 -2.80 -22.20 -10.12
N SER A 69 -2.82 -22.09 -8.78
CA SER A 69 -3.33 -23.16 -7.91
C SER A 69 -4.73 -23.58 -8.31
N PRO A 70 -4.99 -24.89 -8.50
CA PRO A 70 -6.35 -25.40 -8.75
C PRO A 70 -7.30 -25.19 -7.55
N LYS A 71 -6.76 -24.88 -6.38
CA LYS A 71 -7.55 -24.55 -5.18
C LYS A 71 -8.01 -23.09 -5.14
N LEU A 72 -7.46 -22.21 -6.00
CA LEU A 72 -7.89 -20.81 -6.08
C LEU A 72 -9.24 -20.71 -6.80
N THR A 73 -10.30 -20.41 -6.04
CA THR A 73 -11.68 -20.31 -6.54
C THR A 73 -12.09 -18.90 -6.89
N TRP A 74 -11.63 -17.91 -6.13
CA TRP A 74 -11.92 -16.50 -6.35
C TRP A 74 -10.63 -15.68 -6.41
N TRP A 75 -10.57 -14.70 -7.33
CA TRP A 75 -9.44 -13.80 -7.41
C TRP A 75 -9.85 -12.42 -7.87
N PHE A 76 -9.31 -11.39 -7.17
CA PHE A 76 -9.48 -9.99 -7.52
C PHE A 76 -8.15 -9.28 -7.34
N ASP A 77 -7.68 -8.59 -8.38
CA ASP A 77 -6.48 -7.78 -8.29
C ASP A 77 -6.50 -6.63 -9.31
N HIS A 78 -5.84 -5.53 -8.97
CA HIS A 78 -5.72 -4.35 -9.81
C HIS A 78 -4.27 -3.98 -10.14
N HIS A 79 -3.30 -4.74 -9.64
CA HIS A 79 -1.90 -4.47 -9.90
C HIS A 79 -1.51 -4.79 -11.35
N VAL A 80 -0.80 -3.86 -12.02
CA VAL A 80 -0.23 -4.11 -13.36
C VAL A 80 0.74 -5.31 -13.34
N SER A 81 1.39 -5.54 -12.21
CA SER A 81 2.33 -6.65 -11.97
C SER A 81 1.67 -7.91 -11.39
N ALA A 82 0.38 -8.11 -11.59
CA ALA A 82 -0.39 -9.23 -11.03
C ALA A 82 0.11 -10.61 -11.48
N PHE A 83 0.61 -10.72 -12.70
CA PHE A 83 1.07 -11.97 -13.32
C PHE A 83 2.60 -12.09 -13.21
N GLN A 84 3.09 -12.84 -12.23
CA GLN A 84 4.52 -12.92 -11.90
C GLN A 84 5.17 -14.26 -12.26
N GLN A 85 4.36 -15.32 -12.47
CA GLN A 85 4.89 -16.62 -12.89
C GLN A 85 4.69 -16.82 -14.40
N PRO A 86 5.58 -17.59 -15.05
CA PRO A 86 5.37 -17.97 -16.46
C PRO A 86 3.99 -18.61 -16.65
N GLY A 87 3.25 -18.12 -17.62
CA GLY A 87 1.92 -18.65 -17.96
C GLY A 87 0.76 -18.16 -17.09
N ASP A 88 0.97 -17.32 -16.07
CA ASP A 88 -0.09 -16.80 -15.22
C ASP A 88 -1.21 -16.13 -16.02
N GLU A 89 -0.85 -15.21 -16.90
CA GLU A 89 -1.83 -14.47 -17.70
C GLU A 89 -2.61 -15.36 -18.65
N GLU A 90 -1.94 -16.34 -19.28
CA GLU A 90 -2.59 -17.29 -20.16
C GLU A 90 -3.53 -18.23 -19.38
N HIS A 91 -3.11 -18.69 -18.21
CA HIS A 91 -3.94 -19.49 -17.31
C HIS A 91 -5.17 -18.71 -16.85
N PHE A 92 -5.01 -17.44 -16.46
CA PHE A 92 -6.13 -16.56 -16.12
C PHE A 92 -7.10 -16.36 -17.30
N ARG A 93 -6.61 -16.10 -18.51
CA ARG A 93 -7.45 -15.89 -19.70
C ARG A 93 -8.27 -17.13 -20.09
N ARG A 94 -7.82 -18.32 -19.72
CA ARG A 94 -8.56 -19.59 -19.95
C ARG A 94 -9.61 -19.86 -18.86
N ASP A 95 -9.60 -19.10 -17.78
CA ASP A 95 -10.58 -19.29 -16.71
C ASP A 95 -11.99 -18.95 -17.21
N SER A 96 -12.91 -19.91 -17.07
CA SER A 96 -14.32 -19.76 -17.46
C SER A 96 -15.27 -19.77 -16.25
N THR A 97 -14.75 -19.74 -15.03
CA THR A 97 -15.56 -19.82 -13.80
C THR A 97 -16.37 -18.56 -13.55
N GLY A 98 -15.95 -17.41 -14.11
CA GLY A 98 -16.56 -16.12 -13.83
C GLY A 98 -16.33 -15.61 -12.40
N ARG A 99 -15.25 -16.11 -11.74
CA ARG A 99 -14.90 -15.78 -10.35
C ARG A 99 -13.52 -15.16 -10.20
N LYS A 100 -12.81 -14.96 -11.30
CA LYS A 100 -11.47 -14.34 -11.32
C LYS A 100 -11.51 -13.07 -12.14
N PHE A 101 -11.03 -11.97 -11.57
CA PHE A 101 -11.15 -10.63 -12.15
C PHE A 101 -9.85 -9.84 -11.98
N HIS A 102 -9.45 -9.14 -13.04
CA HIS A 102 -8.29 -8.26 -13.04
C HIS A 102 -8.55 -7.03 -13.89
N ASP A 103 -8.19 -5.87 -13.35
CA ASP A 103 -8.22 -4.60 -14.09
C ASP A 103 -7.12 -3.66 -13.58
N GLY A 104 -5.99 -3.62 -14.29
CA GLY A 104 -4.82 -2.78 -13.95
C GLY A 104 -5.05 -1.26 -14.10
N THR A 105 -6.25 -0.81 -14.48
CA THR A 105 -6.59 0.60 -14.57
C THR A 105 -7.26 1.15 -13.29
N ARG A 106 -7.67 0.26 -12.41
CA ARG A 106 -8.36 0.60 -11.16
C ARG A 106 -7.41 1.20 -10.13
N LYS A 107 -7.93 2.09 -9.31
CA LYS A 107 -7.15 2.78 -8.27
C LYS A 107 -7.05 1.99 -6.97
N SER A 108 -8.05 1.14 -6.66
CA SER A 108 -8.03 0.23 -5.53
C SER A 108 -8.72 -1.08 -5.89
N CYS A 109 -8.26 -2.18 -5.30
CA CYS A 109 -8.91 -3.47 -5.42
C CYS A 109 -10.26 -3.49 -4.68
N THR A 110 -10.37 -2.78 -3.57
CA THR A 110 -11.62 -2.65 -2.79
C THR A 110 -12.77 -2.11 -3.63
N CYS A 111 -12.56 -0.99 -4.35
CA CYS A 111 -13.59 -0.43 -5.23
C CYS A 111 -13.82 -1.31 -6.46
N PHE A 112 -12.78 -1.94 -6.98
CA PHE A 112 -12.91 -2.91 -8.07
C PHE A 112 -13.81 -4.09 -7.68
N ILE A 113 -13.62 -4.69 -6.51
CA ILE A 113 -14.50 -5.74 -5.99
C ILE A 113 -15.94 -5.24 -5.90
N ALA A 114 -16.16 -4.04 -5.32
CA ALA A 114 -17.49 -3.46 -5.15
C ALA A 114 -18.24 -3.33 -6.48
N ASP A 115 -17.57 -2.86 -7.54
CA ASP A 115 -18.14 -2.73 -8.88
C ASP A 115 -18.45 -4.10 -9.48
N VAL A 116 -17.50 -5.04 -9.42
CA VAL A 116 -17.70 -6.41 -9.96
C VAL A 116 -18.85 -7.11 -9.27
N VAL A 117 -18.94 -7.06 -7.94
CA VAL A 117 -20.03 -7.77 -7.23
C VAL A 117 -21.40 -7.15 -7.51
N LYS A 118 -21.46 -5.84 -7.74
CA LYS A 118 -22.68 -5.15 -8.19
C LYS A 118 -23.07 -5.57 -9.61
N ASP A 119 -22.12 -5.47 -10.55
CA ASP A 119 -22.41 -5.62 -11.98
C ASP A 119 -22.60 -7.08 -12.41
N ARG A 120 -21.85 -8.01 -11.82
CA ARG A 120 -21.86 -9.43 -12.18
C ARG A 120 -22.77 -10.28 -11.31
N PHE A 121 -22.97 -9.89 -10.04
CA PHE A 121 -23.72 -10.70 -9.07
C PHE A 121 -24.98 -10.00 -8.55
N GLY A 122 -25.24 -8.76 -8.98
CA GLY A 122 -26.40 -7.97 -8.54
C GLY A 122 -26.42 -7.72 -7.03
N TYR A 123 -25.23 -7.60 -6.42
CA TYR A 123 -25.11 -7.37 -4.98
C TYR A 123 -24.65 -5.96 -4.69
N ALA A 124 -25.48 -5.20 -3.96
CA ALA A 124 -25.11 -3.87 -3.48
C ALA A 124 -24.56 -3.97 -2.06
N LEU A 125 -23.36 -3.44 -1.85
CA LEU A 125 -22.75 -3.35 -0.52
C LEU A 125 -23.61 -2.49 0.42
N PRO A 126 -23.63 -2.80 1.73
CA PRO A 126 -24.30 -1.97 2.73
C PRO A 126 -23.76 -0.53 2.74
N GLU A 127 -24.63 0.41 3.08
CA GLU A 127 -24.28 1.84 3.20
C GLU A 127 -23.10 2.08 4.16
N THR A 128 -23.01 1.30 5.24
CA THR A 128 -21.93 1.35 6.24
C THR A 128 -20.54 1.12 5.65
N MET A 129 -20.41 0.51 4.47
CA MET A 129 -19.13 0.27 3.81
C MET A 129 -18.73 1.38 2.81
N LYS A 130 -19.57 2.36 2.55
CA LYS A 130 -19.25 3.43 1.59
C LYS A 130 -18.04 4.27 1.99
N GLU A 131 -17.89 4.56 3.29
CA GLU A 131 -16.73 5.27 3.81
C GLU A 131 -15.45 4.46 3.60
N LEU A 132 -15.50 3.14 3.82
CA LEU A 132 -14.36 2.25 3.57
C LEU A 132 -13.93 2.25 2.10
N LEU A 133 -14.90 2.15 1.18
CA LEU A 133 -14.65 2.23 -0.28
C LEU A 133 -14.00 3.57 -0.66
N HIS A 134 -14.57 4.67 -0.19
CA HIS A 134 -14.04 6.01 -0.46
C HIS A 134 -12.58 6.16 -0.04
N TRP A 135 -12.25 5.73 1.18
CA TRP A 135 -10.89 5.86 1.68
C TRP A 135 -9.92 4.83 1.06
N ALA A 136 -10.38 3.65 0.68
CA ALA A 136 -9.53 2.68 -0.02
C ALA A 136 -9.04 3.26 -1.36
N GLU A 137 -9.92 3.91 -2.11
CA GLU A 137 -9.53 4.55 -3.38
C GLU A 137 -8.59 5.74 -3.19
N ILE A 138 -8.82 6.57 -2.16
CA ILE A 138 -7.93 7.71 -1.85
C ILE A 138 -6.54 7.23 -1.41
N VAL A 139 -6.48 6.26 -0.52
CA VAL A 139 -5.22 5.79 0.07
C VAL A 139 -4.37 5.09 -0.97
N ASP A 140 -4.93 4.12 -1.67
CA ASP A 140 -4.19 3.32 -2.63
C ASP A 140 -3.85 4.10 -3.91
N GLY A 141 -4.80 4.86 -4.43
CA GLY A 141 -4.60 5.76 -5.56
C GLY A 141 -3.75 7.00 -5.26
N ALA A 142 -3.38 7.23 -3.99
CA ALA A 142 -2.76 8.47 -3.51
C ALA A 142 -3.54 9.73 -3.94
N LEU A 143 -4.86 9.66 -3.90
CA LEU A 143 -5.79 10.70 -4.36
C LEU A 143 -6.14 11.73 -3.28
N PHE A 144 -5.25 11.95 -2.33
CA PHE A 144 -5.44 12.96 -1.28
C PHE A 144 -5.64 14.35 -1.87
N GLU A 145 -6.59 15.11 -1.34
CA GLU A 145 -6.88 16.48 -1.78
C GLU A 145 -5.68 17.43 -1.62
N SER A 146 -4.86 17.17 -0.61
CA SER A 146 -3.68 17.98 -0.31
C SER A 146 -2.62 17.16 0.43
N PRO A 147 -1.34 17.62 0.40
CA PRO A 147 -0.31 17.03 1.25
C PRO A 147 -0.67 17.07 2.73
N ARG A 148 -1.41 18.08 3.14
CA ARG A 148 -1.87 18.27 4.51
C ARG A 148 -2.80 17.13 4.95
N GLN A 149 -3.80 16.78 4.15
CA GLN A 149 -4.71 15.65 4.43
C GLN A 149 -3.92 14.35 4.64
N ALA A 150 -2.94 14.06 3.76
CA ALA A 150 -2.11 12.85 3.85
C ALA A 150 -1.18 12.80 5.08
N VAL A 151 -0.90 13.96 5.71
CA VAL A 151 0.08 14.08 6.81
C VAL A 151 -0.58 14.31 8.17
N GLU A 152 -1.70 15.00 8.25
CA GLU A 152 -2.35 15.27 9.54
C GLU A 152 -2.91 14.01 10.21
N LEU A 153 -3.19 12.95 9.46
CA LEU A 153 -3.78 11.69 9.94
C LEU A 153 -5.03 11.93 10.80
N ALA A 154 -5.82 12.95 10.43
CA ALA A 154 -7.04 13.31 11.15
C ALA A 154 -8.16 12.30 10.92
N GLU A 155 -8.20 11.71 9.74
CA GLU A 155 -9.26 10.81 9.32
C GLU A 155 -9.08 9.39 9.90
N PRO A 156 -10.16 8.73 10.33
CA PRO A 156 -10.09 7.37 10.89
C PRO A 156 -9.40 6.36 9.96
N ALA A 157 -9.62 6.46 8.65
CA ALA A 157 -8.97 5.61 7.67
C ALA A 157 -7.44 5.72 7.69
N LEU A 158 -6.91 6.95 7.80
CA LEU A 158 -5.47 7.20 7.82
C LEU A 158 -4.83 6.75 9.14
N GLN A 159 -5.57 6.84 10.23
CA GLN A 159 -5.18 6.30 11.52
C GLN A 159 -5.11 4.77 11.47
N LEU A 160 -6.14 4.12 10.91
CA LEU A 160 -6.16 2.68 10.72
C LEU A 160 -5.06 2.21 9.77
N MET A 161 -4.83 2.89 8.65
CA MET A 161 -3.71 2.64 7.73
C MET A 161 -2.37 2.66 8.48
N THR A 162 -2.17 3.66 9.35
CA THR A 162 -0.94 3.79 10.14
C THR A 162 -0.72 2.58 11.08
N VAL A 163 -1.79 2.05 11.66
CA VAL A 163 -1.73 0.86 12.53
C VAL A 163 -1.48 -0.40 11.69
N LEU A 164 -2.16 -0.57 10.56
CA LEU A 164 -1.99 -1.72 9.65
C LEU A 164 -0.54 -1.83 9.16
N GLU A 165 0.03 -0.73 8.66
CA GLU A 165 1.42 -0.71 8.15
C GLU A 165 2.47 -1.00 9.24
N ALA A 166 2.21 -0.59 10.47
CA ALA A 166 3.11 -0.80 11.60
C ALA A 166 2.92 -2.16 12.30
N ASN A 167 1.83 -2.86 11.98
CA ASN A 167 1.43 -4.08 12.68
C ASN A 167 2.47 -5.21 12.57
N ARG A 168 2.59 -5.99 13.67
CA ARG A 168 3.41 -7.21 13.73
C ARG A 168 2.64 -8.38 14.38
N ASP A 169 1.41 -8.14 14.84
CA ASP A 169 0.55 -9.17 15.40
C ASP A 169 -0.29 -9.81 14.27
N PRO A 170 -0.09 -11.10 13.94
CA PRO A 170 -0.81 -11.76 12.86
C PRO A 170 -2.31 -11.89 13.10
N LYS A 171 -2.79 -11.63 14.34
CA LYS A 171 -4.21 -11.72 14.70
C LYS A 171 -4.96 -10.41 14.49
N LEU A 172 -4.25 -9.27 14.45
CA LEU A 172 -4.89 -7.95 14.41
C LEU A 172 -5.65 -7.75 13.10
N ILE A 173 -5.02 -7.96 11.95
CA ILE A 173 -5.65 -7.67 10.66
C ILE A 173 -6.86 -8.56 10.39
N PRO A 174 -6.83 -9.89 10.64
CA PRO A 174 -8.03 -10.73 10.59
C PRO A 174 -9.18 -10.25 11.49
N GLN A 175 -8.88 -9.69 12.66
CA GLN A 175 -9.88 -9.08 13.54
C GLN A 175 -10.46 -7.82 12.91
N LEU A 176 -9.62 -6.91 12.42
CA LEU A 176 -10.04 -5.68 11.74
C LEU A 176 -10.90 -5.95 10.51
N ILE A 177 -10.57 -6.97 9.71
CA ILE A 177 -11.38 -7.37 8.54
C ILE A 177 -12.80 -7.74 8.97
N ARG A 178 -12.99 -8.43 10.10
CA ARG A 178 -14.33 -8.74 10.63
C ARG A 178 -15.07 -7.49 11.11
N GLU A 179 -14.38 -6.57 11.78
CA GLU A 179 -14.97 -5.32 12.28
C GLU A 179 -15.38 -4.39 11.13
N LEU A 180 -14.53 -4.25 10.11
CA LEU A 180 -14.77 -3.42 8.93
C LEU A 180 -15.99 -3.88 8.11
N GLN A 181 -16.42 -5.12 8.22
CA GLN A 181 -17.65 -5.61 7.59
C GLN A 181 -18.93 -5.06 8.24
N ALA A 182 -18.87 -4.60 9.48
CA ALA A 182 -20.05 -4.28 10.27
C ALA A 182 -20.03 -2.89 10.91
N GLN A 183 -18.87 -2.30 11.12
CA GLN A 183 -18.69 -1.06 11.89
C GLN A 183 -18.13 0.07 11.02
N PRO A 184 -18.55 1.33 11.27
CA PRO A 184 -17.91 2.50 10.68
C PRO A 184 -16.43 2.61 11.10
N LEU A 185 -15.60 3.18 10.25
CA LEU A 185 -14.15 3.37 10.51
C LEU A 185 -13.88 4.09 11.84
N ALA A 186 -14.69 5.10 12.18
CA ALA A 186 -14.56 5.85 13.41
C ALA A 186 -14.78 5.00 14.67
N GLU A 187 -15.58 3.95 14.61
CA GLU A 187 -15.79 3.01 15.71
C GLU A 187 -14.65 2.01 15.80
N VAL A 188 -14.18 1.50 14.68
CA VAL A 188 -13.04 0.57 14.61
C VAL A 188 -11.79 1.20 15.20
N VAL A 189 -11.48 2.46 14.86
CA VAL A 189 -10.29 3.16 15.36
C VAL A 189 -10.34 3.41 16.88
N ARG A 190 -11.53 3.52 17.48
CA ARG A 190 -11.67 3.69 18.93
C ARG A 190 -11.47 2.41 19.75
N GLN A 191 -11.47 1.24 19.07
CA GLN A 191 -11.24 -0.02 19.77
C GLN A 191 -9.83 -0.05 20.41
N PRO A 192 -9.68 -0.58 21.63
CA PRO A 192 -8.39 -0.57 22.34
C PRO A 192 -7.24 -1.18 21.54
N HIS A 193 -7.51 -2.28 20.79
CA HIS A 193 -6.51 -2.96 19.97
C HIS A 193 -6.03 -2.13 18.75
N VAL A 194 -6.72 -1.01 18.42
CA VAL A 194 -6.30 -0.01 17.43
C VAL A 194 -5.79 1.25 18.12
N ALA A 195 -6.55 1.79 19.08
CA ALA A 195 -6.24 3.06 19.72
C ALA A 195 -4.93 3.02 20.53
N ASP A 196 -4.64 1.91 21.22
CA ASP A 196 -3.45 1.79 22.03
C ASP A 196 -2.15 1.76 21.20
N PRO A 197 -2.02 0.94 20.14
CA PRO A 197 -0.85 0.99 19.26
C PRO A 197 -0.79 2.27 18.42
N LEU A 198 -1.92 2.91 18.09
CA LEU A 198 -1.96 4.15 17.33
C LEU A 198 -1.26 5.31 18.06
N ARG A 199 -1.43 5.43 19.37
CA ARG A 199 -0.90 6.56 20.16
C ARG A 199 0.61 6.76 19.96
N PRO A 200 1.49 5.77 20.23
CA PRO A 200 2.92 5.94 20.00
C PRO A 200 3.29 6.12 18.52
N LEU A 201 2.49 5.59 17.58
CA LEU A 201 2.71 5.80 16.15
C LEU A 201 2.48 7.25 15.74
N LEU A 202 1.43 7.91 16.27
CA LEU A 202 1.18 9.34 16.07
C LEU A 202 2.25 10.22 16.71
N GLU A 203 2.76 9.87 17.88
CA GLU A 203 3.87 10.58 18.52
C GLU A 203 5.13 10.51 17.66
N ARG A 204 5.48 9.31 17.18
CA ARG A 204 6.60 9.10 16.25
C ARG A 204 6.40 9.87 14.94
N HIS A 205 5.18 9.88 14.40
CA HIS A 205 4.86 10.63 13.19
C HIS A 205 5.08 12.12 13.37
N ARG A 206 4.64 12.71 14.50
CA ARG A 206 4.89 14.12 14.85
C ARG A 206 6.40 14.40 14.97
N ALA A 207 7.13 13.52 15.63
CA ALA A 207 8.60 13.64 15.72
C ALA A 207 9.27 13.60 14.33
N ASN A 208 8.80 12.77 13.42
CA ASN A 208 9.29 12.72 12.03
C ASN A 208 9.00 14.04 11.29
N ILE A 209 7.84 14.67 11.49
CA ILE A 209 7.52 15.97 10.89
C ILE A 209 8.53 17.03 11.37
N GLU A 210 8.79 17.09 12.68
CA GLU A 210 9.77 18.06 13.24
C GLU A 210 11.19 17.76 12.76
N LEU A 211 11.56 16.49 12.64
CA LEU A 211 12.86 16.09 12.10
C LEU A 211 13.05 16.55 10.65
N VAL A 212 12.04 16.31 9.80
CA VAL A 212 12.07 16.77 8.39
C VAL A 212 12.11 18.30 8.34
N ARG A 213 11.30 19.01 9.15
CA ARG A 213 11.31 20.47 9.24
C ARG A 213 12.71 21.04 9.58
N LYS A 214 13.43 20.37 10.48
CA LYS A 214 14.77 20.78 10.90
C LYS A 214 15.84 20.50 9.86
N LYS A 215 15.74 19.40 9.13
CA LYS A 215 16.82 18.90 8.25
C LYS A 215 16.61 19.21 6.78
N ALA A 216 15.36 19.33 6.33
CA ALA A 216 15.06 19.51 4.92
C ALA A 216 15.42 20.92 4.43
N LYS A 217 15.96 20.98 3.22
CA LYS A 217 16.26 22.23 2.52
C LYS A 217 15.66 22.18 1.13
N LEU A 218 14.95 23.24 0.78
CA LEU A 218 14.41 23.44 -0.56
C LEU A 218 15.34 24.36 -1.35
N GLU A 219 15.85 23.85 -2.46
CA GLU A 219 16.64 24.64 -3.41
C GLU A 219 16.27 24.27 -4.85
N LYS A 220 16.00 25.26 -5.69
CA LYS A 220 15.64 25.08 -7.11
C LYS A 220 14.52 24.05 -7.35
N GLY A 221 13.49 24.02 -6.47
CA GLY A 221 12.36 23.10 -6.56
C GLY A 221 12.64 21.68 -6.07
N VAL A 222 13.81 21.39 -5.51
CA VAL A 222 14.19 20.11 -4.95
C VAL A 222 14.36 20.21 -3.44
N VAL A 223 13.56 19.46 -2.68
CA VAL A 223 13.76 19.25 -1.25
C VAL A 223 14.72 18.09 -1.05
N PHE A 224 15.76 18.32 -0.26
CA PHE A 224 16.71 17.30 0.16
C PHE A 224 16.87 17.27 1.67
N PHE A 225 16.93 16.08 2.26
CA PHE A 225 17.29 15.85 3.65
C PHE A 225 17.93 14.46 3.86
N ASP A 226 18.75 14.36 4.91
CA ASP A 226 19.42 13.15 5.32
C ASP A 226 19.06 12.84 6.79
N VAL A 227 18.45 11.69 7.00
CA VAL A 227 18.03 11.16 8.31
C VAL A 227 18.66 9.79 8.61
N ALA A 228 19.74 9.45 7.91
CA ALA A 228 20.42 8.18 8.09
C ALA A 228 21.02 8.01 9.49
N ASP A 229 21.49 9.09 10.10
CA ASP A 229 22.10 9.07 11.44
C ASP A 229 21.03 8.92 12.56
N GLU A 230 19.75 9.14 12.24
CA GLU A 230 18.61 8.90 13.12
C GLU A 230 18.06 7.48 13.07
N GLY A 231 18.66 6.61 12.26
CA GLY A 231 18.25 5.22 12.12
C GLY A 231 16.88 5.04 11.43
N LEU A 232 16.46 6.01 10.61
CA LEU A 232 15.18 5.99 9.89
C LEU A 232 15.38 5.64 8.42
N ASP A 233 14.70 4.61 7.91
CA ASP A 233 14.65 4.27 6.48
C ASP A 233 13.21 4.30 5.91
N SER A 234 12.22 4.65 6.74
CA SER A 234 10.81 4.76 6.37
C SER A 234 10.10 5.84 7.18
N MET A 235 9.27 6.63 6.53
CA MET A 235 8.35 7.60 7.13
C MET A 235 7.24 7.94 6.13
N ASN A 236 6.20 8.66 6.55
CA ASN A 236 5.17 9.16 5.65
C ASN A 236 5.82 10.02 4.54
N LYS A 237 5.71 9.53 3.31
CA LYS A 237 6.36 10.10 2.11
C LYS A 237 5.89 11.52 1.76
N PHE A 238 4.75 11.96 2.31
CA PHE A 238 4.14 13.24 2.00
C PHE A 238 4.55 14.37 2.96
N ILE A 239 5.25 14.08 4.06
CA ILE A 239 5.69 15.09 5.04
C ILE A 239 6.42 16.26 4.37
N ALA A 240 7.38 15.96 3.51
CA ALA A 240 8.16 17.02 2.85
C ALA A 240 7.31 17.90 1.93
N TYR A 241 6.29 17.34 1.26
CA TYR A 241 5.37 18.14 0.43
C TYR A 241 4.39 18.97 1.27
N SER A 242 4.05 18.53 2.47
CA SER A 242 3.24 19.32 3.41
C SER A 242 4.01 20.53 3.94
N LEU A 243 5.33 20.40 4.13
CA LEU A 243 6.20 21.48 4.59
C LEU A 243 6.67 22.42 3.47
N TYR A 244 6.78 21.88 2.24
CA TYR A 244 7.26 22.58 1.05
C TYR A 244 6.34 22.28 -0.14
N PRO A 245 5.11 22.82 -0.17
CA PRO A 245 4.13 22.50 -1.21
C PRO A 245 4.56 22.93 -2.62
N GLU A 246 5.49 23.88 -2.73
CA GLU A 246 6.09 24.33 -3.98
C GLU A 246 7.19 23.39 -4.53
N ALA A 247 7.63 22.40 -3.74
CA ALA A 247 8.63 21.44 -4.17
C ALA A 247 8.17 20.65 -5.39
N ARG A 248 9.05 20.51 -6.38
CA ARG A 248 8.88 19.64 -7.55
C ARG A 248 9.28 18.21 -7.22
N TYR A 249 10.39 18.05 -6.51
CA TYR A 249 10.94 16.77 -6.09
C TYR A 249 11.31 16.76 -4.62
N VAL A 250 11.20 15.58 -4.02
CA VAL A 250 11.72 15.27 -2.68
C VAL A 250 12.68 14.10 -2.77
N ILE A 251 13.91 14.31 -2.31
CA ILE A 251 14.96 13.30 -2.24
C ILE A 251 15.41 13.21 -0.79
N TRP A 252 15.53 12.01 -0.26
CA TRP A 252 16.05 11.83 1.08
C TRP A 252 16.83 10.54 1.25
N VAL A 253 17.80 10.58 2.19
CA VAL A 253 18.61 9.43 2.57
C VAL A 253 18.18 8.97 3.95
N GLY A 254 17.90 7.67 4.06
CA GLY A 254 17.59 7.01 5.32
C GLY A 254 18.45 5.77 5.52
N ARG A 255 18.53 5.29 6.77
CA ARG A 255 19.24 4.07 7.14
C ARG A 255 18.52 3.29 8.22
N SER A 256 18.55 1.98 8.13
CA SER A 256 18.23 1.04 9.20
C SER A 256 19.40 0.10 9.40
N ASP A 257 19.30 -0.81 10.36
CA ASP A 257 20.32 -1.86 10.59
C ASP A 257 20.49 -2.78 9.36
N LYS A 258 19.51 -2.83 8.47
CA LYS A 258 19.48 -3.72 7.31
C LYS A 258 20.02 -3.08 6.04
N ARG A 259 19.83 -1.76 5.86
CA ARG A 259 20.12 -1.06 4.60
C ARG A 259 20.26 0.45 4.76
N CYS A 260 20.91 1.08 3.77
CA CYS A 260 20.73 2.49 3.44
C CYS A 260 19.77 2.61 2.26
N LYS A 261 18.94 3.66 2.24
CA LYS A 261 17.95 3.87 1.19
C LYS A 261 17.96 5.33 0.73
N ILE A 262 17.95 5.52 -0.58
CA ILE A 262 17.62 6.80 -1.19
C ILE A 262 16.19 6.70 -1.68
N SER A 263 15.34 7.63 -1.28
CA SER A 263 13.97 7.73 -1.78
C SER A 263 13.82 8.97 -2.64
N LEU A 264 13.18 8.80 -3.80
CA LEU A 264 12.91 9.84 -4.79
C LEU A 264 11.39 9.95 -4.98
N GLY A 265 10.88 11.16 -4.94
CA GLY A 265 9.45 11.41 -5.21
C GLY A 265 9.26 12.69 -6.00
N SER A 266 8.30 12.71 -6.93
CA SER A 266 7.76 13.92 -7.53
C SER A 266 6.48 14.34 -6.81
N ASN A 267 6.17 15.63 -6.82
CA ASN A 267 4.99 16.17 -6.16
C ASN A 267 3.72 15.73 -6.87
N PRO A 268 2.86 14.90 -6.24
CA PRO A 268 1.64 14.41 -6.87
C PRO A 268 0.58 15.51 -7.05
N TRP A 269 0.66 16.61 -6.30
CA TRP A 269 -0.24 17.77 -6.43
C TRP A 269 0.24 18.80 -7.46
N ARG A 270 1.41 18.58 -8.06
CA ARG A 270 1.99 19.41 -9.11
C ARG A 270 2.61 18.55 -10.23
N PRO A 271 1.85 17.62 -10.81
CA PRO A 271 2.38 16.65 -11.78
C PRO A 271 2.96 17.31 -13.03
N GLU A 272 2.45 18.50 -13.39
CA GLU A 272 2.92 19.31 -14.54
C GLU A 272 4.37 19.82 -14.38
N THR A 273 4.87 19.87 -13.14
CA THR A 273 6.22 20.37 -12.88
C THR A 273 7.30 19.30 -13.07
N ARG A 274 6.92 18.04 -13.23
CA ARG A 274 7.86 16.93 -13.36
C ARG A 274 8.52 16.93 -14.74
N THR A 275 9.85 16.94 -14.75
CA THR A 275 10.68 16.90 -15.97
C THR A 275 11.51 15.63 -16.12
N HIS A 276 11.62 14.81 -15.05
CA HIS A 276 12.46 13.60 -15.01
C HIS A 276 11.66 12.34 -14.73
N ASN A 277 12.17 11.21 -15.23
CA ASN A 277 11.70 9.87 -14.88
C ASN A 277 12.51 9.34 -13.68
N LEU A 278 11.90 9.31 -12.50
CA LEU A 278 12.60 8.96 -11.26
C LEU A 278 12.96 7.46 -11.19
N ALA A 279 12.23 6.58 -11.87
CA ALA A 279 12.59 5.17 -11.99
C ALA A 279 13.93 5.01 -12.73
N GLN A 280 14.10 5.66 -13.89
CA GLN A 280 15.35 5.61 -14.67
C GLN A 280 16.55 6.18 -13.90
N ILE A 281 16.31 7.21 -13.07
CA ILE A 281 17.35 7.73 -12.18
C ILE A 281 17.73 6.67 -11.13
N ALA A 282 16.75 6.06 -10.47
CA ALA A 282 16.99 5.04 -9.44
C ALA A 282 17.70 3.79 -10.00
N GLU A 283 17.35 3.36 -11.21
CA GLU A 283 17.94 2.20 -11.91
C GLU A 283 19.46 2.33 -12.08
N ARG A 284 19.99 3.53 -12.29
CA ARG A 284 21.45 3.81 -12.40
C ARG A 284 22.21 3.43 -11.13
N TYR A 285 21.52 3.37 -10.01
CA TYR A 285 22.08 3.04 -8.69
C TYR A 285 21.61 1.66 -8.19
N GLY A 286 21.12 0.80 -9.11
CA GLY A 286 20.65 -0.55 -8.77
C GLY A 286 19.28 -0.59 -8.09
N GLY A 287 18.53 0.49 -8.21
CA GLY A 287 17.16 0.62 -7.71
C GLY A 287 16.10 0.45 -8.77
N GLY A 288 14.93 1.07 -8.55
CA GLY A 288 13.80 1.04 -9.49
C GLY A 288 12.64 1.90 -8.99
N GLY A 289 11.49 1.77 -9.66
CA GLY A 289 10.28 2.48 -9.28
C GLY A 289 9.32 2.71 -10.46
N HIS A 290 8.62 3.82 -10.38
CA HIS A 290 7.77 4.36 -11.44
C HIS A 290 8.27 5.74 -11.89
N PRO A 291 7.83 6.27 -13.03
CA PRO A 291 8.26 7.61 -13.47
C PRO A 291 8.08 8.72 -12.42
N VAL A 292 7.16 8.56 -11.47
CA VAL A 292 6.83 9.55 -10.42
C VAL A 292 7.53 9.31 -9.09
N VAL A 293 8.03 8.10 -8.84
CA VAL A 293 8.71 7.70 -7.60
C VAL A 293 9.82 6.71 -7.89
N GLY A 294 10.91 6.76 -7.13
CA GLY A 294 12.00 5.82 -7.23
C GLY A 294 12.65 5.55 -5.88
N ALA A 295 13.37 4.45 -5.78
CA ALA A 295 14.21 4.17 -4.64
C ALA A 295 15.45 3.36 -5.06
N ALA A 296 16.58 3.62 -4.39
CA ALA A 296 17.78 2.81 -4.49
C ALA A 296 18.19 2.35 -3.09
N SER A 297 18.56 1.08 -2.96
CA SER A 297 18.97 0.49 -1.68
C SER A 297 20.44 0.05 -1.75
N PHE A 298 21.15 0.30 -0.66
CA PHE A 298 22.56 -0.05 -0.45
C PHE A 298 22.66 -0.86 0.83
N SER A 299 23.73 -1.61 1.02
CA SER A 299 23.96 -2.25 2.33
C SER A 299 24.08 -1.22 3.45
N ALA A 300 23.81 -1.60 4.69
CA ALA A 300 23.90 -0.68 5.83
C ALA A 300 25.30 -0.08 6.03
N ALA A 301 26.35 -0.75 5.53
CA ALA A 301 27.75 -0.29 5.57
C ALA A 301 28.10 0.74 4.46
N GLU A 302 27.26 0.88 3.42
CA GLU A 302 27.55 1.73 2.26
C GLU A 302 26.92 3.14 2.35
N LEU A 303 26.81 3.70 3.56
CA LEU A 303 26.16 5.00 3.78
C LEU A 303 26.82 6.13 2.96
N ASP A 304 28.15 6.16 2.91
CA ASP A 304 28.87 7.21 2.15
C ASP A 304 28.60 7.11 0.65
N ARG A 305 28.48 5.88 0.12
CA ARG A 305 28.10 5.64 -1.27
C ARG A 305 26.64 6.10 -1.54
N ALA A 306 25.72 5.83 -0.62
CA ALA A 306 24.35 6.30 -0.72
C ALA A 306 24.28 7.84 -0.68
N ARG A 307 25.02 8.49 0.23
CA ARG A 307 25.10 9.95 0.32
C ARG A 307 25.65 10.58 -0.95
N LYS A 308 26.72 10.00 -1.54
CA LYS A 308 27.29 10.45 -2.80
C LYS A 308 26.29 10.34 -3.95
N ALA A 309 25.64 9.19 -4.09
CA ALA A 309 24.60 8.98 -5.10
C ALA A 309 23.43 9.96 -4.94
N ALA A 310 22.98 10.20 -3.71
CA ALA A 310 21.94 11.19 -3.44
C ALA A 310 22.35 12.61 -3.84
N ALA A 311 23.59 13.00 -3.59
CA ALA A 311 24.11 14.31 -4.00
C ALA A 311 24.14 14.47 -5.53
N GLU A 312 24.53 13.43 -6.27
CA GLU A 312 24.52 13.40 -7.74
C GLU A 312 23.08 13.53 -8.27
N ILE A 313 22.13 12.78 -7.73
CA ILE A 313 20.70 12.85 -8.08
C ILE A 313 20.13 14.25 -7.82
N VAL A 314 20.42 14.82 -6.65
CA VAL A 314 19.94 16.16 -6.29
C VAL A 314 20.52 17.23 -7.24
N ALA A 315 21.81 17.13 -7.60
CA ALA A 315 22.45 18.05 -8.55
C ALA A 315 21.77 17.98 -9.93
N GLU A 316 21.50 16.78 -10.45
CA GLU A 316 20.81 16.57 -11.72
C GLU A 316 19.40 17.20 -11.70
N LEU A 317 18.59 16.89 -10.68
CA LEU A 317 17.22 17.39 -10.57
C LEU A 317 17.14 18.92 -10.37
N ARG A 318 18.18 19.54 -9.84
CA ARG A 318 18.29 20.99 -9.70
C ARG A 318 18.75 21.71 -10.98
N ALA A 319 19.36 20.97 -11.91
CA ALA A 319 19.85 21.52 -13.17
C ALA A 319 18.76 21.60 -14.25
N GLY A 320 17.74 20.72 -14.20
CA GLY A 320 16.60 20.65 -15.12
C GLY A 320 15.31 21.09 -14.47
#